data_cdca303bc8e7f788e162f5381b87fafe
#
_entry.id   cdca303bc8e7f788e162f5381b87fafe
#
_cell.length_a   1.000
_cell.length_b   1.000
_cell.length_c   1.000
_cell.angle_alpha   90.00
_cell.angle_beta   90.00
_cell.angle_gamma   90.00
#
_symmetry.space_group_name_H-M   'P 1'
#
loop_
_entity.id
_entity.type
_entity.pdbx_description
1 polymer ?
#
loop_
_entity_poly.entity_id
_entity_poly.type
_entity_poly.pdbx_seq_one_letter_code
_entity_poly.pdbx_strand_id
1 'polypeptide(L)'
;VGLHQAYFTLKNFAGMPADLKLGRQQIVLDGHRLFGHTGWTTGAQTHDALRLTHKHDNMAISFFYILASEDGVSTQGAKSRNDEIDNYVLHFNYKGLLGGNFSAIYSALHDPCGNNSNCAATQPNDIYTIGFRQAGKLFGIDYRGEYYYQWGEADATAFGLPGGIAANSGADRDAYMFGVRIGRTF
;
A
#
# COMPACT_ATOMS: atom_id res chain seq x y z
N VAL A 1 18.42 15.78 9.50
CA VAL A 1 18.88 15.00 8.31
C VAL A 1 18.31 13.60 8.47
N GLY A 2 17.43 13.18 7.56
CA GLY A 2 16.82 11.84 7.57
C GLY A 2 17.43 10.97 6.46
N LEU A 3 17.50 9.65 6.71
CA LEU A 3 17.88 8.67 5.71
C LEU A 3 16.70 8.44 4.76
N HIS A 4 16.86 8.79 3.48
CA HIS A 4 15.78 8.66 2.49
C HIS A 4 15.62 7.21 2.02
N GLN A 5 16.71 6.56 1.62
CA GLN A 5 16.71 5.15 1.22
C GLN A 5 17.99 4.45 1.69
N ALA A 6 17.82 3.24 2.22
CA ALA A 6 18.89 2.32 2.54
C ALA A 6 18.37 0.89 2.46
N TYR A 7 18.79 0.16 1.47
CA TYR A 7 18.35 -1.21 1.23
C TYR A 7 19.45 -2.03 0.58
N PHE A 8 19.30 -3.33 0.65
CA PHE A 8 20.08 -4.27 -0.16
C PHE A 8 19.16 -5.23 -0.93
N THR A 9 19.70 -5.83 -1.99
CA THR A 9 18.95 -6.76 -2.83
C THR A 9 19.73 -8.06 -3.00
N LEU A 10 19.11 -9.17 -2.63
CA LEU A 10 19.59 -10.52 -2.87
C LEU A 10 18.93 -11.05 -4.14
N LYS A 11 19.74 -11.33 -5.15
CA LYS A 11 19.29 -11.91 -6.41
C LYS A 11 19.14 -13.42 -6.29
N ASN A 12 18.14 -13.99 -6.97
CA ASN A 12 17.86 -15.44 -6.95
C ASN A 12 17.80 -15.96 -5.50
N PHE A 13 17.03 -15.29 -4.65
CA PHE A 13 16.95 -15.59 -3.23
C PHE A 13 16.55 -17.05 -2.98
N ALA A 14 17.33 -17.73 -2.14
CA ALA A 14 17.15 -19.15 -1.79
C ALA A 14 17.08 -20.09 -3.00
N GLY A 15 17.78 -19.76 -4.09
CA GLY A 15 17.76 -20.57 -5.33
C GLY A 15 16.49 -20.45 -6.17
N MET A 16 15.55 -19.59 -5.76
CA MET A 16 14.34 -19.28 -6.53
C MET A 16 14.62 -18.18 -7.55
N PRO A 17 13.93 -18.14 -8.70
CA PRO A 17 14.04 -17.04 -9.66
C PRO A 17 13.30 -15.79 -9.15
N ALA A 18 13.62 -15.36 -7.94
CA ALA A 18 13.00 -14.24 -7.25
C ALA A 18 14.06 -13.38 -6.54
N ASP A 19 13.90 -12.08 -6.61
CA ASP A 19 14.76 -11.10 -5.97
C ASP A 19 14.14 -10.64 -4.65
N LEU A 20 14.90 -10.69 -3.57
CA LEU A 20 14.52 -10.17 -2.26
C LEU A 20 15.21 -8.82 -2.01
N LYS A 21 14.42 -7.77 -1.78
CA LYS A 21 14.88 -6.44 -1.42
C LYS A 21 14.43 -6.11 0.01
N LEU A 22 15.37 -5.73 0.87
CA LEU A 22 15.15 -5.44 2.29
C LEU A 22 15.67 -4.07 2.66
N GLY A 23 14.91 -3.33 3.45
CA GLY A 23 15.27 -2.05 4.02
C GLY A 23 14.39 -0.88 3.55
N ARG A 24 14.81 0.34 3.91
CA ARG A 24 14.09 1.57 3.57
C ARG A 24 14.12 1.85 2.09
N GLN A 25 12.95 1.88 1.46
CA GLN A 25 12.81 1.96 0.01
C GLN A 25 11.56 2.72 -0.39
N GLN A 26 11.61 3.35 -1.56
CA GLN A 26 10.40 3.83 -2.22
C GLN A 26 9.61 2.65 -2.79
N ILE A 27 8.30 2.66 -2.58
CA ILE A 27 7.36 1.72 -3.18
C ILE A 27 6.45 2.52 -4.09
N VAL A 28 6.55 2.26 -5.39
CA VAL A 28 5.73 2.92 -6.42
C VAL A 28 5.07 1.83 -7.24
N LEU A 29 3.75 1.79 -7.20
CA LEU A 29 2.96 0.81 -7.91
C LEU A 29 1.96 1.52 -8.84
N ASP A 30 1.85 1.00 -10.05
CA ASP A 30 0.90 1.44 -11.07
C ASP A 30 0.92 2.97 -11.33
N GLY A 31 -0.21 3.61 -11.14
CA GLY A 31 -0.39 5.05 -11.32
C GLY A 31 -0.26 5.86 -10.03
N HIS A 32 0.47 5.38 -9.03
CA HIS A 32 0.67 6.02 -7.72
C HIS A 32 -0.64 6.22 -6.93
N ARG A 33 -1.65 5.39 -7.16
CA ARG A 33 -2.97 5.55 -6.53
C ARG A 33 -2.94 5.15 -5.06
N LEU A 34 -2.40 3.97 -4.76
CA LEU A 34 -2.27 3.44 -3.40
C LEU A 34 -0.85 3.61 -2.87
N PHE A 35 0.14 3.28 -3.69
CA PHE A 35 1.55 3.39 -3.35
C PHE A 35 2.24 4.30 -4.35
N GLY A 36 2.79 5.39 -3.86
CA GLY A 36 3.50 6.38 -4.65
C GLY A 36 4.64 7.02 -3.87
N HIS A 37 5.29 7.97 -4.48
CA HIS A 37 6.30 8.80 -3.84
C HIS A 37 5.96 10.28 -4.04
N THR A 38 6.46 11.12 -3.13
CA THR A 38 6.38 12.58 -3.22
C THR A 38 7.77 13.15 -3.54
N GLY A 39 8.31 12.75 -4.71
CA GLY A 39 9.69 13.04 -5.09
C GLY A 39 10.04 14.53 -5.23
N TRP A 40 9.05 15.41 -5.21
CA TRP A 40 9.23 16.88 -5.22
C TRP A 40 9.38 17.50 -3.83
N THR A 41 9.30 16.72 -2.76
CA THR A 41 9.48 17.18 -1.38
C THR A 41 10.76 16.61 -0.78
N THR A 42 11.35 17.34 0.18
CA THR A 42 12.52 16.87 0.94
C THR A 42 12.21 15.68 1.85
N GLY A 43 10.93 15.42 2.12
CA GLY A 43 10.41 14.28 2.90
C GLY A 43 9.72 13.26 2.01
N ALA A 44 10.30 12.87 0.86
CA ALA A 44 9.74 11.87 -0.04
C ALA A 44 9.34 10.60 0.71
N GLN A 45 8.18 10.05 0.37
CA GLN A 45 7.62 8.87 1.03
C GLN A 45 8.48 7.63 0.78
N THR A 46 8.94 7.02 1.86
CA THR A 46 9.71 5.77 1.88
C THR A 46 9.14 4.85 2.95
N HIS A 47 9.35 3.57 2.77
CA HIS A 47 8.84 2.53 3.68
C HIS A 47 9.97 1.59 4.08
N ASP A 48 9.98 1.18 5.32
CA ASP A 48 10.78 0.07 5.78
C ASP A 48 10.05 -1.21 5.39
N ALA A 49 10.64 -1.96 4.46
CA ALA A 49 9.91 -3.05 3.81
C ALA A 49 10.80 -4.21 3.36
N LEU A 50 10.17 -5.38 3.34
CA LEU A 50 10.60 -6.54 2.60
C LEU A 50 9.83 -6.58 1.29
N ARG A 51 10.52 -6.75 0.16
CA ARG A 51 9.94 -6.95 -1.15
C ARG A 51 10.52 -8.20 -1.81
N LEU A 52 9.67 -9.17 -2.11
CA LEU A 52 10.02 -10.34 -2.91
C LEU A 52 9.40 -10.18 -4.30
N THR A 53 10.21 -10.26 -5.36
CA THR A 53 9.73 -10.07 -6.74
C THR A 53 10.19 -11.22 -7.62
N HIS A 54 9.23 -11.91 -8.21
CA HIS A 54 9.45 -12.88 -9.29
C HIS A 54 9.04 -12.26 -10.62
N LYS A 55 9.90 -12.42 -11.64
CA LYS A 55 9.65 -11.96 -13.02
C LYS A 55 9.81 -13.12 -13.98
N HIS A 56 8.83 -13.28 -14.85
CA HIS A 56 8.86 -14.27 -15.91
C HIS A 56 8.21 -13.68 -17.17
N ASP A 57 8.98 -13.56 -18.24
CA ASP A 57 8.56 -12.97 -19.50
C ASP A 57 7.81 -11.61 -19.30
N ASN A 58 6.53 -11.59 -19.63
CA ASN A 58 5.68 -10.42 -19.52
C ASN A 58 5.00 -10.26 -18.15
N MET A 59 5.25 -11.19 -17.21
CA MET A 59 4.63 -11.20 -15.89
C MET A 59 5.61 -10.80 -14.82
N ALA A 60 5.10 -10.11 -13.81
CA ALA A 60 5.81 -9.87 -12.57
C ALA A 60 4.84 -10.02 -11.40
N ILE A 61 5.25 -10.76 -10.37
CA ILE A 61 4.54 -10.87 -9.11
C ILE A 61 5.46 -10.32 -8.03
N SER A 62 4.95 -9.42 -7.22
CA SER A 62 5.67 -8.85 -6.09
C SER A 62 4.85 -8.98 -4.83
N PHE A 63 5.47 -9.49 -3.78
CA PHE A 63 4.95 -9.47 -2.42
C PHE A 63 5.73 -8.43 -1.63
N PHE A 64 5.02 -7.65 -0.81
CA PHE A 64 5.61 -6.68 0.11
C PHE A 64 5.08 -6.94 1.51
N TYR A 65 5.98 -6.86 2.47
CA TYR A 65 5.68 -6.64 3.88
C TYR A 65 6.22 -5.27 4.24
N ILE A 66 5.36 -4.38 4.67
CA ILE A 66 5.68 -2.98 4.92
C ILE A 66 5.38 -2.67 6.39
N LEU A 67 6.40 -2.23 7.11
CA LEU A 67 6.23 -1.60 8.41
C LEU A 67 5.80 -0.15 8.17
N ALA A 68 4.52 0.13 8.36
CA ALA A 68 3.97 1.44 8.08
C ALA A 68 4.23 2.44 9.22
N SER A 69 4.28 1.97 10.45
CA SER A 69 4.71 2.72 11.62
C SER A 69 5.42 1.79 12.60
N GLU A 70 6.56 2.21 13.09
CA GLU A 70 7.17 1.68 14.29
C GLU A 70 6.91 2.67 15.41
N ASP A 71 6.70 2.19 16.63
CA ASP A 71 6.62 2.92 17.89
C ASP A 71 6.72 4.44 17.74
N GLY A 72 5.63 5.16 17.73
CA GLY A 72 5.68 6.59 17.97
C GLY A 72 6.45 6.77 19.27
N VAL A 73 7.56 7.50 19.23
CA VAL A 73 8.31 7.87 20.43
C VAL A 73 7.35 8.61 21.36
N SER A 74 6.63 7.86 22.18
CA SER A 74 5.88 8.44 23.28
C SER A 74 6.94 8.97 24.25
N THR A 75 7.04 10.27 24.31
CA THR A 75 7.89 10.99 25.28
C THR A 75 7.47 10.74 26.73
N GLN A 76 6.57 9.81 26.98
CA GLN A 76 6.10 9.41 28.30
C GLN A 76 5.98 7.89 28.44
N GLY A 77 7.09 7.23 28.56
CA GLY A 77 7.34 6.13 29.49
C GLY A 77 6.54 4.83 29.44
N ALA A 78 5.56 4.65 28.57
CA ALA A 78 4.82 3.40 28.43
C ALA A 78 4.89 2.93 26.96
N LYS A 79 5.83 2.07 26.66
CA LYS A 79 5.81 1.31 25.40
C LYS A 79 4.66 0.33 25.45
N SER A 80 3.61 0.59 24.71
CA SER A 80 2.65 -0.43 24.34
C SER A 80 3.30 -1.32 23.28
N ARG A 81 3.33 -2.62 23.53
CA ARG A 81 4.07 -3.60 22.69
C ARG A 81 3.37 -4.01 21.42
N ASN A 82 2.25 -3.39 21.03
CA ASN A 82 1.40 -3.84 19.92
C ASN A 82 0.87 -2.67 19.10
N ASP A 83 1.67 -1.64 18.84
CA ASP A 83 1.30 -0.47 18.03
C ASP A 83 1.95 -0.48 16.63
N GLU A 84 2.48 -1.61 16.22
CA GLU A 84 3.04 -1.79 14.88
C GLU A 84 1.92 -1.84 13.85
N ILE A 85 1.99 -0.96 12.86
CA ILE A 85 1.08 -0.98 11.72
C ILE A 85 1.75 -1.73 10.57
N ASP A 86 1.18 -2.87 10.23
CA ASP A 86 1.66 -3.73 9.18
C ASP A 86 0.82 -3.62 7.92
N ASN A 87 1.46 -3.65 6.76
CA ASN A 87 0.75 -3.74 5.50
C ASN A 87 1.36 -4.83 4.62
N TYR A 88 0.54 -5.79 4.26
CA TYR A 88 0.87 -6.89 3.35
C TYR A 88 0.30 -6.57 1.98
N VAL A 89 1.15 -6.54 0.95
CA VAL A 89 0.73 -6.20 -0.40
C VAL A 89 1.16 -7.29 -1.37
N LEU A 90 0.21 -7.76 -2.17
CA LEU A 90 0.46 -8.61 -3.33
C LEU A 90 0.16 -7.81 -4.59
N HIS A 91 1.13 -7.70 -5.47
CA HIS A 91 0.99 -6.97 -6.73
C HIS A 91 1.36 -7.87 -7.90
N PHE A 92 0.43 -7.99 -8.83
CA PHE A 92 0.60 -8.68 -10.11
C PHE A 92 0.65 -7.66 -11.24
N ASN A 93 1.53 -7.87 -12.19
CA ASN A 93 1.65 -7.05 -13.38
C ASN A 93 1.83 -7.93 -14.62
N TYR A 94 1.09 -7.64 -15.70
CA TYR A 94 1.19 -8.33 -16.98
C TYR A 94 1.27 -7.31 -18.11
N LYS A 95 2.32 -7.41 -18.93
CA LYS A 95 2.56 -6.54 -20.07
C LYS A 95 2.04 -7.19 -21.37
N GLY A 96 1.44 -6.39 -22.23
CA GLY A 96 0.99 -6.81 -23.56
C GLY A 96 -0.51 -7.01 -23.70
N LEU A 97 -1.28 -7.05 -22.61
CA LEU A 97 -2.73 -7.17 -22.69
C LEU A 97 -3.32 -5.89 -23.31
N LEU A 98 -4.09 -6.04 -24.38
CA LEU A 98 -4.75 -4.93 -25.09
C LEU A 98 -3.81 -3.76 -25.43
N GLY A 99 -2.59 -4.08 -25.87
CA GLY A 99 -1.59 -3.04 -26.19
C GLY A 99 -1.08 -2.23 -25.00
N GLY A 100 -1.18 -2.77 -23.80
CA GLY A 100 -0.82 -2.07 -22.58
C GLY A 100 -0.39 -2.96 -21.44
N ASN A 101 -0.62 -2.49 -20.23
CA ASN A 101 -0.20 -3.10 -19.00
C ASN A 101 -1.41 -3.30 -18.07
N PHE A 102 -1.65 -4.55 -17.71
CA PHE A 102 -2.64 -4.93 -16.70
C PHE A 102 -1.95 -5.09 -15.37
N SER A 103 -2.56 -4.59 -14.31
CA SER A 103 -2.12 -4.85 -12.94
C SER A 103 -3.30 -5.18 -12.04
N ALA A 104 -3.01 -6.01 -11.05
CA ALA A 104 -3.89 -6.32 -9.93
C ALA A 104 -3.12 -6.14 -8.63
N ILE A 105 -3.79 -5.59 -7.63
CA ILE A 105 -3.22 -5.38 -6.31
C ILE A 105 -4.18 -5.88 -5.24
N TYR A 106 -3.63 -6.51 -4.23
CA TYR A 106 -4.30 -6.79 -2.97
C TYR A 106 -3.46 -6.24 -1.84
N SER A 107 -4.07 -5.51 -0.92
CA SER A 107 -3.42 -4.94 0.26
C SER A 107 -4.24 -5.27 1.50
N ALA A 108 -3.57 -5.71 2.55
CA ALA A 108 -4.13 -5.97 3.87
C ALA A 108 -3.35 -5.13 4.89
N LEU A 109 -3.97 -4.07 5.36
CA LEU A 109 -3.45 -3.21 6.43
C LEU A 109 -3.98 -3.72 7.74
N HIS A 110 -3.09 -3.98 8.68
CA HIS A 110 -3.40 -4.33 10.06
C HIS A 110 -2.85 -3.26 10.99
N ASP A 111 -3.74 -2.64 11.76
CA ASP A 111 -3.40 -1.64 12.77
C ASP A 111 -4.12 -2.03 14.07
N PRO A 112 -3.44 -2.73 14.98
CA PRO A 112 -4.06 -3.28 16.18
C PRO A 112 -4.52 -2.22 17.19
N CYS A 113 -4.07 -0.98 17.03
CA CYS A 113 -4.29 0.08 18.00
C CYS A 113 -5.20 1.20 17.52
N GLY A 114 -5.44 1.32 16.20
CA GLY A 114 -6.13 2.48 15.67
C GLY A 114 -5.45 3.81 16.09
N ASN A 115 -6.25 4.82 16.35
CA ASN A 115 -5.75 6.15 16.77
C ASN A 115 -5.49 6.31 18.27
N ASN A 116 -5.49 5.22 19.04
CA ASN A 116 -5.40 5.31 20.49
C ASN A 116 -4.01 4.94 21.01
N SER A 117 -3.41 5.81 21.79
CA SER A 117 -2.13 5.61 22.44
C SER A 117 -2.10 4.48 23.51
N ASN A 118 -3.28 3.90 23.82
CA ASN A 118 -3.46 2.80 24.77
C ASN A 118 -4.18 1.64 24.07
N CYS A 119 -3.49 0.81 23.37
CA CYS A 119 -4.02 -0.33 22.60
C CYS A 119 -4.94 -1.31 23.38
N ALA A 120 -5.11 -1.14 24.67
CA ALA A 120 -5.89 -2.04 25.53
C ALA A 120 -7.42 -1.92 25.35
N ALA A 121 -7.94 -0.95 24.63
CA ALA A 121 -9.37 -0.64 24.59
C ALA A 121 -9.92 -0.28 23.20
N THR A 122 -9.17 -0.52 22.13
CA THR A 122 -9.56 -0.07 20.79
C THR A 122 -9.91 -1.22 19.86
N GLN A 123 -10.82 -0.93 18.93
CA GLN A 123 -11.08 -1.79 17.80
C GLN A 123 -9.90 -1.69 16.81
N PRO A 124 -9.39 -2.80 16.31
CA PRO A 124 -8.33 -2.76 15.30
C PRO A 124 -8.83 -2.11 14.02
N ASN A 125 -7.92 -1.47 13.28
CA ASN A 125 -8.17 -1.02 11.92
C ASN A 125 -7.65 -2.09 10.94
N ASP A 126 -8.50 -3.01 10.56
CA ASP A 126 -8.19 -4.02 9.56
C ASP A 126 -8.80 -3.61 8.22
N ILE A 127 -7.96 -3.10 7.31
CA ILE A 127 -8.42 -2.58 6.03
C ILE A 127 -7.86 -3.42 4.90
N TYR A 128 -8.75 -3.95 4.10
CA TYR A 128 -8.44 -4.74 2.92
C TYR A 128 -8.77 -3.95 1.66
N THR A 129 -7.90 -4.03 0.67
CA THR A 129 -8.11 -3.37 -0.61
C THR A 129 -7.77 -4.32 -1.74
N ILE A 130 -8.67 -4.45 -2.71
CA ILE A 130 -8.39 -5.08 -3.99
C ILE A 130 -8.50 -4.04 -5.11
N GLY A 131 -7.60 -4.08 -6.08
CA GLY A 131 -7.60 -3.15 -7.18
C GLY A 131 -7.17 -3.78 -8.49
N PHE A 132 -7.70 -3.26 -9.57
CA PHE A 132 -7.37 -3.64 -10.93
C PHE A 132 -7.13 -2.40 -11.77
N ARG A 133 -6.13 -2.45 -12.63
CA ARG A 133 -5.80 -1.37 -13.53
C ARG A 133 -5.36 -1.92 -14.87
N GLN A 134 -5.90 -1.36 -15.94
CA GLN A 134 -5.44 -1.59 -17.29
C GLN A 134 -5.14 -0.24 -17.94
N ALA A 135 -3.96 -0.08 -18.51
CA ALA A 135 -3.59 1.14 -19.21
C ALA A 135 -2.74 0.79 -20.42
N GLY A 136 -3.00 1.44 -21.53
CA GLY A 136 -2.29 1.15 -22.76
C GLY A 136 -2.67 2.09 -23.88
N LYS A 137 -2.29 1.68 -25.10
CA LYS A 137 -2.61 2.36 -26.34
C LYS A 137 -3.21 1.39 -27.34
N LEU A 138 -4.40 1.69 -27.83
CA LEU A 138 -5.09 0.88 -28.80
C LEU A 138 -5.61 1.78 -29.95
N PHE A 139 -5.31 1.43 -31.21
CA PHE A 139 -5.68 2.20 -32.39
C PHE A 139 -5.29 3.69 -32.32
N GLY A 140 -4.15 4.02 -31.72
CA GLY A 140 -3.67 5.40 -31.57
C GLY A 140 -4.34 6.20 -30.44
N ILE A 141 -5.21 5.57 -29.66
CA ILE A 141 -5.90 6.15 -28.51
C ILE A 141 -5.26 5.63 -27.23
N ASP A 142 -4.84 6.54 -26.37
CA ASP A 142 -4.37 6.21 -25.03
C ASP A 142 -5.58 5.98 -24.12
N TYR A 143 -5.57 4.90 -23.36
CA TYR A 143 -6.64 4.57 -22.44
C TYR A 143 -6.12 4.13 -21.08
N ARG A 144 -6.93 4.33 -20.05
CA ARG A 144 -6.73 3.80 -18.70
C ARG A 144 -8.08 3.53 -18.06
N GLY A 145 -8.26 2.33 -17.54
CA GLY A 145 -9.35 1.95 -16.66
C GLY A 145 -8.79 1.47 -15.33
N GLU A 146 -9.39 1.86 -14.23
CA GLU A 146 -8.98 1.41 -12.90
C GLU A 146 -10.21 1.26 -12.01
N TYR A 147 -10.18 0.24 -11.15
CA TYR A 147 -11.19 -0.05 -10.16
C TYR A 147 -10.52 -0.49 -8.87
N TYR A 148 -10.98 0.04 -7.74
CA TYR A 148 -10.54 -0.36 -6.41
C TYR A 148 -11.75 -0.53 -5.51
N TYR A 149 -11.71 -1.57 -4.69
CA TYR A 149 -12.69 -1.84 -3.65
C TYR A 149 -11.97 -2.02 -2.32
N GLN A 150 -12.48 -1.40 -1.28
CA GLN A 150 -11.90 -1.41 0.04
C GLN A 150 -12.97 -1.77 1.06
N TRP A 151 -12.65 -2.72 1.95
CA TRP A 151 -13.53 -3.16 3.03
C TRP A 151 -12.74 -3.41 4.30
N GLY A 152 -13.44 -3.54 5.43
CA GLY A 152 -12.83 -3.84 6.72
C GLY A 152 -13.46 -3.06 7.85
N GLU A 153 -12.77 -3.03 8.96
CA GLU A 153 -13.16 -2.29 10.15
C GLU A 153 -12.21 -1.11 10.36
N ALA A 154 -12.74 0.04 10.74
CA ALA A 154 -11.96 1.22 11.03
C ALA A 154 -12.43 1.84 12.34
N ASP A 155 -11.51 2.35 13.14
CA ASP A 155 -11.86 3.15 14.33
C ASP A 155 -12.57 4.42 13.90
N ALA A 156 -13.81 4.61 14.32
CA ALA A 156 -14.63 5.78 14.00
C ALA A 156 -14.01 7.11 14.46
N THR A 157 -13.10 7.09 15.43
CA THR A 157 -12.38 8.28 15.90
C THR A 157 -11.37 8.81 14.89
N ALA A 158 -10.89 7.96 13.98
CA ALA A 158 -9.93 8.33 12.94
C ALA A 158 -10.49 9.33 11.92
N PHE A 159 -11.79 9.49 11.82
CA PHE A 159 -12.43 10.33 10.79
C PHE A 159 -12.86 11.72 11.29
N GLY A 160 -12.61 12.09 12.53
CA GLY A 160 -12.93 13.44 13.03
C GLY A 160 -14.41 13.81 12.85
N LEU A 161 -15.34 12.85 12.90
CA LEU A 161 -16.76 13.11 12.78
C LEU A 161 -17.23 13.93 13.98
N PRO A 162 -17.80 15.12 13.76
CA PRO A 162 -18.33 15.90 14.85
C PRO A 162 -19.58 15.21 15.42
N GLY A 163 -19.55 14.88 16.69
CA GLY A 163 -20.72 14.44 17.41
C GLY A 163 -20.63 13.08 18.08
N GLY A 164 -19.68 12.92 19.02
CA GLY A 164 -19.89 12.03 20.17
C GLY A 164 -20.23 10.56 19.86
N ILE A 165 -19.73 10.00 18.79
CA ILE A 165 -19.73 8.54 18.64
C ILE A 165 -18.78 8.03 19.72
N ALA A 166 -19.28 7.15 20.58
CA ALA A 166 -18.55 6.65 21.72
C ALA A 166 -17.16 6.16 21.28
N ALA A 167 -16.13 6.62 21.96
CA ALA A 167 -14.80 6.04 21.88
C ALA A 167 -14.97 4.52 22.01
N ASN A 168 -14.50 3.73 21.06
CA ASN A 168 -14.59 2.26 20.94
C ASN A 168 -15.75 1.72 20.06
N SER A 169 -16.34 2.49 19.17
CA SER A 169 -17.20 1.93 18.13
C SER A 169 -16.41 1.74 16.85
N GLY A 170 -16.15 0.50 16.45
CA GLY A 170 -15.71 0.17 15.11
C GLY A 170 -16.76 0.62 14.08
N ALA A 171 -16.31 1.15 12.96
CA ALA A 171 -17.17 1.46 11.81
C ALA A 171 -16.79 0.53 10.67
N ASP A 172 -17.78 -0.14 10.10
CA ASP A 172 -17.58 -0.92 8.88
C ASP A 172 -17.13 0.03 7.75
N ARG A 173 -16.03 -0.33 7.10
CA ARG A 173 -15.57 0.36 5.92
C ARG A 173 -16.00 -0.40 4.69
N ASP A 174 -16.70 0.28 3.81
CA ASP A 174 -17.13 -0.23 2.51
C ASP A 174 -17.01 0.93 1.52
N ALA A 175 -16.02 0.87 0.64
CA ALA A 175 -15.76 1.94 -0.30
C ALA A 175 -15.24 1.40 -1.63
N TYR A 176 -15.65 2.03 -2.71
CA TYR A 176 -15.13 1.72 -4.04
C TYR A 176 -14.75 3.00 -4.79
N MET A 177 -13.85 2.84 -5.74
CA MET A 177 -13.46 3.87 -6.68
C MET A 177 -13.27 3.25 -8.06
N PHE A 178 -13.78 3.92 -9.07
CA PHE A 178 -13.43 3.62 -10.45
C PHE A 178 -12.95 4.88 -11.17
N GLY A 179 -12.07 4.70 -12.13
CA GLY A 179 -11.56 5.79 -12.96
C GLY A 179 -11.37 5.34 -14.40
N VAL A 180 -11.76 6.18 -15.34
CA VAL A 180 -11.52 5.98 -16.75
C VAL A 180 -10.86 7.22 -17.33
N ARG A 181 -9.85 7.02 -18.14
CA ARG A 181 -9.21 8.09 -18.92
C ARG A 181 -9.04 7.62 -20.36
N ILE A 182 -9.43 8.48 -21.29
CA ILE A 182 -9.23 8.29 -22.72
C ILE A 182 -8.58 9.55 -23.25
N GLY A 183 -7.58 9.41 -24.10
CA GLY A 183 -6.86 10.53 -24.69
C GLY A 183 -6.18 10.15 -25.99
N ARG A 184 -5.77 11.16 -26.74
CA ARG A 184 -4.94 10.97 -27.94
C ARG A 184 -3.76 11.94 -27.85
N THR A 185 -2.57 11.41 -28.02
CA THR A 185 -1.36 12.22 -28.18
C THR A 185 -1.19 12.52 -29.66
N PHE A 186 -1.13 13.77 -30.04
CA PHE A 186 -0.92 14.26 -31.41
C PHE A 186 0.57 14.44 -31.64
#